data_c18ae9f0b7c12d2661fda2b54d46b7ce
#
_entry.id   c18ae9f0b7c12d2661fda2b54d46b7ce
#
_cell.length_a   1.000
_cell.length_b   1.000
_cell.length_c   1.000
_cell.angle_alpha   90.00
_cell.angle_beta   90.00
_cell.angle_gamma   90.00
#
_symmetry.space_group_name_H-M   'P 1'
#
loop_
_entity.id
_entity.type
_entity.pdbx_description
1 polymer ?
#
loop_
_entity_poly.entity_id
_entity_poly.type
_entity_poly.pdbx_seq_one_letter_code
_entity_poly.pdbx_strand_id
1 'polypeptide(L)'
;HPMSFREFLSYESILDKDPIPLEDILANHHDLVKEINAEMNIVPIYRNYLEHGCYPFYWQDPDMYYFRLQELVRKEICRDLPSVVSISMSNLERAQKYFMMVAESAPLRPKSIDVTRKTNMLRQQSDSLLRFFHDVRLIYYSADQLGTTPAKQKVFMGDTNLLISFFGDKENRQLMCETYFLSQMRSVANVEFMENGDFLIGGKYIFAVGDPLRGYDRLRFVPD
;
A
#
# COMPACT_ATOMS: atom_id res chain seq x y z
N HIS A 1 -11.34 -5.40 -4.58
CA HIS A 1 -10.66 -5.32 -3.28
C HIS A 1 -9.51 -6.33 -3.25
N PRO A 2 -8.27 -5.92 -3.02
CA PRO A 2 -7.15 -6.85 -2.88
C PRO A 2 -7.35 -7.73 -1.63
N MET A 3 -7.01 -9.02 -1.74
CA MET A 3 -7.01 -9.94 -0.60
C MET A 3 -5.92 -9.55 0.40
N SER A 4 -6.23 -9.67 1.68
CA SER A 4 -5.22 -9.69 2.75
C SER A 4 -4.42 -10.98 2.72
N PHE A 5 -3.28 -11.02 3.40
CA PHE A 5 -2.48 -12.24 3.50
C PHE A 5 -3.25 -13.40 4.16
N ARG A 6 -4.09 -13.08 5.15
CA ARG A 6 -4.99 -14.06 5.78
C ARG A 6 -5.99 -14.64 4.77
N GLU A 7 -6.67 -13.78 3.99
CA GLU A 7 -7.62 -14.23 2.96
C GLU A 7 -6.94 -15.07 1.90
N PHE A 8 -5.69 -14.73 1.52
CA PHE A 8 -4.87 -15.53 0.61
C PHE A 8 -4.57 -16.92 1.18
N LEU A 9 -4.15 -17.02 2.45
CA LEU A 9 -3.88 -18.29 3.10
C LEU A 9 -5.13 -19.18 3.17
N SER A 10 -6.29 -18.60 3.46
CA SER A 10 -7.57 -19.31 3.44
C SER A 10 -7.98 -19.71 2.03
N TYR A 11 -7.82 -18.82 1.04
CA TYR A 11 -8.12 -19.10 -0.37
C TYR A 11 -7.28 -20.26 -0.92
N GLU A 12 -6.00 -20.32 -0.60
CA GLU A 12 -5.08 -21.39 -0.96
C GLU A 12 -5.26 -22.66 -0.08
N SER A 13 -6.19 -22.64 0.88
CA SER A 13 -6.38 -23.75 1.85
C SER A 13 -5.09 -24.10 2.63
N ILE A 14 -4.22 -23.11 2.87
CA ILE A 14 -2.97 -23.30 3.59
C ILE A 14 -3.20 -23.19 5.09
N LEU A 15 -3.94 -22.16 5.51
CA LEU A 15 -4.23 -21.88 6.90
C LEU A 15 -5.58 -21.17 7.05
N ASP A 16 -6.41 -21.70 7.93
CA ASP A 16 -7.68 -21.08 8.31
C ASP A 16 -7.77 -21.05 9.85
N LYS A 17 -7.15 -20.01 10.44
CA LYS A 17 -7.13 -19.77 11.89
C LYS A 17 -7.83 -18.45 12.20
N ASP A 18 -8.47 -18.36 13.37
CA ASP A 18 -9.08 -17.13 13.84
C ASP A 18 -8.06 -16.00 14.05
N PRO A 19 -8.47 -14.72 13.92
CA PRO A 19 -7.63 -13.58 14.23
C PRO A 19 -7.15 -13.61 15.69
N ILE A 20 -5.84 -13.34 15.87
CA ILE A 20 -5.26 -13.21 17.21
C ILE A 20 -5.23 -11.72 17.57
N PRO A 21 -5.74 -11.31 18.75
CA PRO A 21 -5.63 -9.94 19.22
C PRO A 21 -4.18 -9.44 19.23
N LEU A 22 -3.98 -8.14 18.92
CA LEU A 22 -2.63 -7.57 18.86
C LEU A 22 -1.90 -7.68 20.21
N GLU A 23 -2.59 -7.48 21.32
CA GLU A 23 -2.04 -7.63 22.67
C GLU A 23 -1.48 -9.05 22.91
N ASP A 24 -2.20 -10.07 22.46
CA ASP A 24 -1.75 -11.46 22.57
C ASP A 24 -0.55 -11.76 21.68
N ILE A 25 -0.52 -11.17 20.46
CA ILE A 25 0.66 -11.26 19.58
C ILE A 25 1.88 -10.62 20.25
N LEU A 26 1.74 -9.42 20.81
CA LEU A 26 2.82 -8.70 21.46
C LEU A 26 3.36 -9.46 22.70
N ALA A 27 2.47 -10.10 23.46
CA ALA A 27 2.85 -10.87 24.63
C ALA A 27 3.49 -12.23 24.30
N ASN A 28 3.05 -12.92 23.24
CA ASN A 28 3.34 -14.33 22.99
C ASN A 28 3.94 -14.60 21.59
N HIS A 29 4.45 -13.56 20.89
CA HIS A 29 4.90 -13.68 19.49
C HIS A 29 5.93 -14.81 19.25
N HIS A 30 6.83 -15.07 20.20
CA HIS A 30 7.82 -16.13 20.05
C HIS A 30 7.21 -17.53 19.96
N ASP A 31 6.18 -17.82 20.75
CA ASP A 31 5.54 -19.13 20.75
C ASP A 31 4.59 -19.29 19.56
N LEU A 32 3.89 -18.21 19.20
CA LEU A 32 3.07 -18.15 17.97
C LEU A 32 3.91 -18.41 16.71
N VAL A 33 5.10 -17.80 16.61
CA VAL A 33 6.02 -18.02 15.49
C VAL A 33 6.51 -19.47 15.45
N LYS A 34 6.81 -20.09 16.59
CA LYS A 34 7.21 -21.50 16.64
C LYS A 34 6.08 -22.42 16.19
N GLU A 35 4.86 -22.16 16.67
CA GLU A 35 3.67 -22.93 16.26
C GLU A 35 3.45 -22.86 14.74
N ILE A 36 3.42 -21.66 14.16
CA ILE A 36 3.23 -21.46 12.72
C ILE A 36 4.34 -22.15 11.91
N ASN A 37 5.60 -21.99 12.33
CA ASN A 37 6.73 -22.61 11.61
C ASN A 37 6.79 -24.12 11.76
N ALA A 38 6.20 -24.70 12.80
CA ALA A 38 6.05 -26.16 12.93
C ALA A 38 5.01 -26.73 11.96
N GLU A 39 3.99 -25.95 11.62
CA GLU A 39 2.94 -26.36 10.68
C GLU A 39 3.34 -26.13 9.22
N MET A 40 4.08 -25.05 8.91
CA MET A 40 4.41 -24.67 7.53
C MET A 40 5.66 -23.79 7.42
N ASN A 41 6.31 -23.83 6.27
CA ASN A 41 7.34 -22.83 5.93
C ASN A 41 6.68 -21.58 5.36
N ILE A 42 6.37 -20.60 6.23
CA ILE A 42 5.61 -19.40 5.87
C ILE A 42 6.35 -18.46 4.91
N VAL A 43 7.69 -18.47 4.90
CA VAL A 43 8.49 -17.47 4.16
C VAL A 43 8.30 -17.56 2.63
N PRO A 44 8.37 -18.72 1.97
CA PRO A 44 8.07 -18.83 0.54
C PRO A 44 6.63 -18.43 0.21
N ILE A 45 5.66 -18.81 1.05
CA ILE A 45 4.25 -18.49 0.90
C ILE A 45 4.04 -16.97 0.96
N TYR A 46 4.66 -16.31 1.95
CA TYR A 46 4.62 -14.86 2.09
C TYR A 46 5.23 -14.14 0.88
N ARG A 47 6.37 -14.63 0.36
CA ARG A 47 6.99 -14.06 -0.85
C ARG A 47 6.08 -14.17 -2.07
N ASN A 48 5.46 -15.33 -2.26
CA ASN A 48 4.48 -15.52 -3.33
C ASN A 48 3.30 -14.55 -3.21
N TYR A 49 2.77 -14.38 -1.99
CA TYR A 49 1.71 -13.40 -1.73
C TYR A 49 2.14 -11.97 -2.10
N LEU A 50 3.33 -11.54 -1.68
CA LEU A 50 3.84 -10.19 -1.99
C LEU A 50 3.86 -9.91 -3.51
N GLU A 51 4.14 -10.93 -4.30
CA GLU A 51 4.24 -10.80 -5.75
C GLU A 51 2.89 -10.99 -6.45
N HIS A 52 2.06 -11.93 -6.02
CA HIS A 52 0.90 -12.38 -6.80
C HIS A 52 -0.39 -12.58 -5.98
N GLY A 53 -0.32 -12.54 -4.65
CA GLY A 53 -1.41 -13.02 -3.79
C GLY A 53 -2.56 -12.03 -3.56
N CYS A 54 -2.44 -10.77 -4.00
CA CYS A 54 -3.47 -9.77 -3.72
C CYS A 54 -4.75 -9.94 -4.56
N TYR A 55 -4.69 -10.59 -5.71
CA TYR A 55 -5.83 -10.68 -6.63
C TYR A 55 -6.05 -12.10 -7.16
N PRO A 56 -7.24 -12.69 -6.97
CA PRO A 56 -7.50 -14.08 -7.30
C PRO A 56 -7.45 -14.42 -8.80
N PHE A 57 -7.49 -13.44 -9.69
CA PHE A 57 -7.35 -13.71 -11.12
C PHE A 57 -5.92 -14.11 -11.55
N TYR A 58 -4.94 -14.08 -10.64
CA TYR A 58 -3.61 -14.66 -10.88
C TYR A 58 -3.69 -16.13 -11.29
N TRP A 59 -4.50 -16.92 -10.59
CA TRP A 59 -4.62 -18.36 -10.87
C TRP A 59 -5.30 -18.70 -12.20
N GLN A 60 -5.99 -17.73 -12.80
CA GLN A 60 -6.62 -17.92 -14.11
C GLN A 60 -5.62 -17.82 -15.26
N ASP A 61 -4.63 -16.94 -15.13
CA ASP A 61 -3.62 -16.67 -16.16
C ASP A 61 -2.41 -15.93 -15.53
N PRO A 62 -1.45 -16.69 -14.98
CA PRO A 62 -0.29 -16.11 -14.30
C PRO A 62 0.58 -15.25 -15.22
N ASP A 63 0.71 -15.63 -16.51
CA ASP A 63 1.58 -14.93 -17.46
C ASP A 63 1.05 -13.51 -17.78
N MET A 64 -0.27 -13.34 -17.76
CA MET A 64 -0.94 -12.08 -18.03
C MET A 64 -1.31 -11.29 -16.77
N TYR A 65 -0.90 -11.76 -15.60
CA TYR A 65 -1.33 -11.19 -14.33
C TYR A 65 -1.09 -9.69 -14.20
N TYR A 66 0.14 -9.24 -14.36
CA TYR A 66 0.47 -7.81 -14.22
C TYR A 66 -0.14 -6.95 -15.33
N PHE A 67 -0.26 -7.49 -16.54
CA PHE A 67 -0.97 -6.80 -17.61
C PHE A 67 -2.44 -6.59 -17.26
N ARG A 68 -3.12 -7.63 -16.77
CA ARG A 68 -4.53 -7.54 -16.33
C ARG A 68 -4.69 -6.58 -15.16
N LEU A 69 -3.74 -6.54 -14.24
CA LEU A 69 -3.75 -5.62 -13.11
C LEU A 69 -3.62 -4.16 -13.58
N GLN A 70 -2.74 -3.88 -14.53
CA GLN A 70 -2.63 -2.55 -15.14
C GLN A 70 -3.91 -2.15 -15.89
N GLU A 71 -4.52 -3.08 -16.63
CA GLU A 71 -5.81 -2.83 -17.30
C GLU A 71 -6.96 -2.61 -16.30
N LEU A 72 -6.94 -3.29 -15.16
CA LEU A 72 -7.89 -3.04 -14.08
C LEU A 72 -7.78 -1.59 -13.59
N VAL A 73 -6.57 -1.14 -13.25
CA VAL A 73 -6.32 0.24 -12.80
C VAL A 73 -6.75 1.25 -13.87
N ARG A 74 -6.43 0.96 -15.14
CA ARG A 74 -6.85 1.82 -16.25
C ARG A 74 -8.37 1.92 -16.35
N LYS A 75 -9.08 0.82 -16.18
CA LYS A 75 -10.55 0.79 -16.17
C LYS A 75 -11.13 1.59 -15.01
N GLU A 76 -10.59 1.43 -13.80
CA GLU A 76 -10.99 2.22 -12.62
C GLU A 76 -10.86 3.73 -12.90
N ILE A 77 -9.70 4.16 -13.42
CA ILE A 77 -9.47 5.57 -13.74
C ILE A 77 -10.42 6.05 -14.87
N CYS A 78 -10.59 5.26 -15.93
CA CYS A 78 -11.38 5.70 -17.09
C CYS A 78 -12.88 5.63 -16.86
N ARG A 79 -13.38 4.68 -16.08
CA ARG A 79 -14.80 4.41 -15.89
C ARG A 79 -15.37 5.09 -14.65
N ASP A 80 -14.66 4.98 -13.55
CA ASP A 80 -15.21 5.36 -12.25
C ASP A 80 -14.88 6.81 -11.88
N LEU A 81 -13.73 7.33 -12.31
CA LEU A 81 -13.38 8.73 -12.11
C LEU A 81 -14.40 9.72 -12.72
N PRO A 82 -14.92 9.53 -13.97
CA PRO A 82 -15.94 10.42 -14.54
C PRO A 82 -17.29 10.41 -13.78
N SER A 83 -17.61 9.33 -13.08
CA SER A 83 -18.84 9.25 -12.27
C SER A 83 -18.75 10.05 -10.97
N VAL A 84 -17.53 10.29 -10.48
CA VAL A 84 -17.26 11.01 -9.22
C VAL A 84 -16.89 12.47 -9.48
N VAL A 85 -16.23 12.75 -10.59
CA VAL A 85 -15.77 14.09 -10.95
C VAL A 85 -16.13 14.37 -12.41
N SER A 86 -16.76 15.51 -12.70
CA SER A 86 -17.05 15.94 -14.08
C SER A 86 -15.74 16.17 -14.84
N ILE A 87 -15.29 15.15 -15.57
CA ILE A 87 -13.99 15.14 -16.24
C ILE A 87 -14.16 14.90 -17.75
N SER A 88 -13.45 15.71 -18.56
CA SER A 88 -13.33 15.50 -20.01
C SER A 88 -12.33 14.37 -20.33
N MET A 89 -12.42 13.80 -21.55
CA MET A 89 -11.48 12.75 -22.01
C MET A 89 -10.01 13.16 -21.90
N SER A 90 -9.68 14.43 -22.20
CA SER A 90 -8.32 14.94 -22.05
C SER A 90 -7.84 14.94 -20.59
N ASN A 91 -8.75 15.00 -19.63
CA ASN A 91 -8.40 14.93 -18.21
C ASN A 91 -8.21 13.49 -17.74
N LEU A 92 -8.78 12.48 -18.40
CA LEU A 92 -8.53 11.06 -18.11
C LEU A 92 -7.08 10.68 -18.43
N GLU A 93 -6.55 11.11 -19.57
CA GLU A 93 -5.14 10.89 -19.90
C GLU A 93 -4.19 11.57 -18.90
N ARG A 94 -4.54 12.76 -18.42
CA ARG A 94 -3.79 13.47 -17.38
C ARG A 94 -3.84 12.73 -16.05
N ALA A 95 -5.01 12.18 -15.69
CA ALA A 95 -5.17 11.38 -14.48
C ALA A 95 -4.32 10.10 -14.53
N GLN A 96 -4.29 9.40 -15.65
CA GLN A 96 -3.42 8.24 -15.86
C GLN A 96 -1.94 8.62 -15.72
N LYS A 97 -1.52 9.70 -16.40
CA LYS A 97 -0.12 10.20 -16.27
C LYS A 97 0.22 10.55 -14.83
N TYR A 98 -0.71 11.18 -14.10
CA TYR A 98 -0.48 11.52 -12.71
C TYR A 98 -0.38 10.27 -11.82
N PHE A 99 -1.23 9.26 -12.06
CA PHE A 99 -1.12 7.99 -11.35
C PHE A 99 0.24 7.34 -11.56
N MET A 100 0.75 7.29 -12.81
CA MET A 100 2.10 6.78 -13.11
C MET A 100 3.18 7.57 -12.36
N MET A 101 3.08 8.91 -12.32
CA MET A 101 4.02 9.74 -11.56
C MET A 101 3.98 9.44 -10.06
N VAL A 102 2.80 9.14 -9.51
CA VAL A 102 2.65 8.72 -8.09
C VAL A 102 3.34 7.38 -7.87
N ALA A 103 3.10 6.40 -8.74
CA ALA A 103 3.74 5.09 -8.66
C ALA A 103 5.28 5.18 -8.71
N GLU A 104 5.82 5.97 -9.66
CA GLU A 104 7.27 6.19 -9.83
C GLU A 104 7.91 6.95 -8.65
N SER A 105 7.14 7.76 -7.94
CA SER A 105 7.65 8.59 -6.85
C SER A 105 7.50 7.95 -5.47
N ALA A 106 6.77 6.83 -5.36
CA ALA A 106 6.53 6.16 -4.08
C ALA A 106 7.85 5.86 -3.34
N PRO A 107 7.94 6.07 -2.05
CA PRO A 107 6.89 6.45 -1.09
C PRO A 107 6.66 7.97 -0.97
N LEU A 108 7.12 8.79 -1.87
CA LEU A 108 6.96 10.24 -1.81
C LEU A 108 5.92 10.73 -2.82
N ARG A 109 5.21 11.78 -2.46
CA ARG A 109 4.32 12.46 -3.41
C ARG A 109 5.14 13.17 -4.50
N PRO A 110 4.74 13.09 -5.79
CA PRO A 110 5.36 13.86 -6.86
C PRO A 110 5.33 15.37 -6.58
N LYS A 111 6.43 16.06 -6.90
CA LYS A 111 6.51 17.52 -6.75
C LYS A 111 5.47 18.21 -7.63
N SER A 112 4.72 19.15 -7.07
CA SER A 112 3.65 19.87 -7.78
C SER A 112 4.12 20.53 -9.08
N ILE A 113 5.35 21.04 -9.12
CA ILE A 113 5.94 21.64 -10.33
C ILE A 113 6.11 20.63 -11.46
N ASP A 114 6.51 19.40 -11.14
CA ASP A 114 6.68 18.33 -12.12
C ASP A 114 5.32 17.82 -12.61
N VAL A 115 4.34 17.74 -11.70
CA VAL A 115 2.96 17.39 -12.05
C VAL A 115 2.39 18.42 -13.03
N THR A 116 2.47 19.72 -12.70
CA THR A 116 1.98 20.78 -13.59
C THR A 116 2.69 20.76 -14.94
N ARG A 117 4.01 20.59 -14.96
CA ARG A 117 4.80 20.56 -16.21
C ARG A 117 4.42 19.37 -17.12
N LYS A 118 4.24 18.17 -16.53
CA LYS A 118 3.98 16.94 -17.30
C LYS A 118 2.51 16.74 -17.66
N THR A 119 1.59 17.25 -16.85
CA THR A 119 0.14 16.99 -17.00
C THR A 119 -0.69 18.24 -17.28
N ASN A 120 -0.12 19.43 -17.14
CA ASN A 120 -0.83 20.72 -17.20
C ASN A 120 -2.00 20.81 -16.20
N MET A 121 -1.89 20.11 -15.05
CA MET A 121 -2.89 20.16 -13.98
C MET A 121 -2.50 21.16 -12.90
N LEU A 122 -3.51 21.82 -12.35
CA LEU A 122 -3.35 22.64 -11.14
C LEU A 122 -3.26 21.75 -9.90
N ARG A 123 -2.65 22.29 -8.83
CA ARG A 123 -2.51 21.57 -7.54
C ARG A 123 -3.84 21.01 -7.03
N GLN A 124 -4.90 21.82 -7.07
CA GLN A 124 -6.23 21.40 -6.60
C GLN A 124 -6.75 20.17 -7.37
N GLN A 125 -6.52 20.10 -8.68
CA GLN A 125 -6.91 18.94 -9.51
C GLN A 125 -6.11 17.69 -9.12
N SER A 126 -4.79 17.84 -8.93
CA SER A 126 -3.97 16.71 -8.49
C SER A 126 -4.31 16.24 -7.07
N ASP A 127 -4.70 17.15 -6.17
CA ASP A 127 -5.17 16.79 -4.82
C ASP A 127 -6.50 16.01 -4.87
N SER A 128 -7.43 16.41 -5.74
CA SER A 128 -8.69 15.68 -5.93
C SER A 128 -8.47 14.29 -6.52
N LEU A 129 -7.55 14.15 -7.49
CA LEU A 129 -7.18 12.84 -8.02
C LEU A 129 -6.50 11.96 -6.98
N LEU A 130 -5.64 12.53 -6.14
CA LEU A 130 -4.98 11.77 -5.07
C LEU A 130 -6.01 11.18 -4.08
N ARG A 131 -7.04 11.97 -3.74
CA ARG A 131 -8.16 11.49 -2.92
C ARG A 131 -8.92 10.36 -3.61
N PHE A 132 -9.26 10.54 -4.87
CA PHE A 132 -9.93 9.49 -5.64
C PHE A 132 -9.11 8.18 -5.66
N PHE A 133 -7.80 8.24 -5.98
CA PHE A 133 -6.94 7.06 -5.98
C PHE A 133 -6.87 6.38 -4.61
N HIS A 134 -6.94 7.16 -3.52
CA HIS A 134 -7.02 6.64 -2.16
C HIS A 134 -8.35 5.94 -1.89
N ASP A 135 -9.46 6.57 -2.26
CA ASP A 135 -10.82 6.07 -2.02
C ASP A 135 -11.07 4.74 -2.76
N VAL A 136 -10.54 4.61 -3.98
CA VAL A 136 -10.57 3.35 -4.76
C VAL A 136 -9.43 2.39 -4.41
N ARG A 137 -8.62 2.69 -3.40
CA ARG A 137 -7.54 1.84 -2.86
C ARG A 137 -6.37 1.57 -3.82
N LEU A 138 -6.18 2.38 -4.83
CA LEU A 138 -5.00 2.32 -5.69
C LEU A 138 -3.73 2.83 -5.00
N ILE A 139 -3.89 3.76 -4.06
CA ILE A 139 -2.81 4.31 -3.23
C ILE A 139 -3.25 4.40 -1.77
N TYR A 140 -2.27 4.67 -0.91
CA TYR A 140 -2.48 5.06 0.47
C TYR A 140 -1.70 6.34 0.80
N TYR A 141 -2.34 7.30 1.47
CA TYR A 141 -1.70 8.45 2.10
C TYR A 141 -2.41 8.78 3.41
N SER A 142 -1.71 9.41 4.36
CA SER A 142 -2.36 9.87 5.59
C SER A 142 -3.04 11.23 5.38
N ALA A 143 -4.32 11.33 5.76
CA ALA A 143 -5.12 12.55 5.59
C ALA A 143 -4.55 13.74 6.40
N ASP A 144 -3.91 13.47 7.54
CA ASP A 144 -3.29 14.48 8.40
C ASP A 144 -2.17 15.25 7.70
N GLN A 145 -1.57 14.65 6.69
CA GLN A 145 -0.49 15.25 5.91
C GLN A 145 -0.99 16.15 4.77
N LEU A 146 -2.29 16.19 4.46
CA LEU A 146 -2.82 17.06 3.40
C LEU A 146 -2.61 18.56 3.66
N GLY A 147 -2.45 18.96 4.92
CA GLY A 147 -2.08 20.32 5.32
C GLY A 147 -0.59 20.62 5.27
N THR A 148 0.26 19.61 5.13
CA THR A 148 1.72 19.77 5.13
C THR A 148 2.26 20.10 3.73
N THR A 149 3.53 20.51 3.64
CA THR A 149 4.16 20.74 2.33
C THR A 149 4.20 19.43 1.53
N PRO A 150 3.82 19.42 0.24
CA PRO A 150 3.78 18.22 -0.59
C PRO A 150 5.06 17.38 -0.58
N ALA A 151 6.22 18.03 -0.40
CA ALA A 151 7.52 17.36 -0.33
C ALA A 151 7.68 16.41 0.88
N LYS A 152 6.84 16.56 1.91
CA LYS A 152 6.85 15.70 3.12
C LYS A 152 5.74 14.64 3.11
N GLN A 153 4.84 14.67 2.14
CA GLN A 153 3.74 13.71 2.09
C GLN A 153 4.22 12.36 1.58
N LYS A 154 4.05 11.33 2.40
CA LYS A 154 4.26 9.94 1.97
C LYS A 154 3.01 9.45 1.23
N VAL A 155 3.22 8.80 0.09
CA VAL A 155 2.17 8.18 -0.72
C VAL A 155 2.66 6.80 -1.13
N PHE A 156 1.95 5.78 -0.72
CA PHE A 156 2.28 4.39 -1.04
C PHE A 156 1.29 3.83 -2.06
N MET A 157 1.70 2.82 -2.81
CA MET A 157 0.77 2.03 -3.62
C MET A 157 -0.21 1.27 -2.72
N GLY A 158 -1.38 0.95 -3.26
CA GLY A 158 -2.46 0.31 -2.50
C GLY A 158 -2.11 -1.05 -1.94
N ASP A 159 -1.26 -1.79 -2.65
CA ASP A 159 -0.72 -3.08 -2.25
C ASP A 159 0.60 -3.37 -3.01
N THR A 160 1.25 -4.48 -2.66
CA THR A 160 2.55 -4.87 -3.23
C THR A 160 2.47 -5.31 -4.67
N ASN A 161 1.35 -5.92 -5.09
CA ASN A 161 1.17 -6.35 -6.48
C ASN A 161 1.00 -5.15 -7.42
N LEU A 162 0.27 -4.11 -6.98
CA LEU A 162 0.22 -2.83 -7.67
C LEU A 162 1.61 -2.18 -7.73
N LEU A 163 2.35 -2.18 -6.61
CA LEU A 163 3.70 -1.64 -6.58
C LEU A 163 4.59 -2.30 -7.64
N ILE A 164 4.64 -3.63 -7.68
CA ILE A 164 5.45 -4.38 -8.65
C ILE A 164 4.96 -4.12 -10.09
N SER A 165 3.64 -4.11 -10.30
CA SER A 165 3.05 -3.93 -11.63
C SER A 165 3.42 -2.60 -12.29
N PHE A 166 3.53 -1.53 -11.51
CA PHE A 166 3.78 -0.18 -12.03
C PHE A 166 5.19 0.33 -11.80
N PHE A 167 5.85 -0.12 -10.74
CA PHE A 167 7.22 0.31 -10.42
C PHE A 167 8.27 -0.70 -10.86
N GLY A 168 7.94 -1.99 -10.86
CA GLY A 168 8.84 -3.07 -11.31
C GLY A 168 10.02 -3.37 -10.39
N ASP A 169 10.22 -2.59 -9.33
CA ASP A 169 11.36 -2.74 -8.43
C ASP A 169 11.04 -3.69 -7.27
N LYS A 170 11.34 -4.98 -7.48
CA LYS A 170 11.24 -6.00 -6.45
C LYS A 170 12.37 -5.92 -5.40
N GLU A 171 13.40 -5.13 -5.64
CA GLU A 171 14.60 -5.06 -4.81
C GLU A 171 14.45 -4.05 -3.66
N ASN A 172 13.55 -3.09 -3.75
CA ASN A 172 13.30 -2.13 -2.67
C ASN A 172 12.52 -2.78 -1.51
N ARG A 173 13.23 -3.57 -0.71
CA ARG A 173 12.66 -4.32 0.43
C ARG A 173 11.93 -3.42 1.43
N GLN A 174 12.46 -2.23 1.69
CA GLN A 174 11.86 -1.28 2.62
C GLN A 174 10.47 -0.85 2.12
N LEU A 175 10.39 -0.40 0.88
CA LEU A 175 9.13 0.02 0.27
C LEU A 175 8.11 -1.12 0.18
N MET A 176 8.57 -2.34 -0.13
CA MET A 176 7.73 -3.54 -0.14
C MET A 176 7.14 -3.85 1.24
N CYS A 177 7.98 -3.81 2.30
CA CYS A 177 7.53 -4.05 3.67
C CYS A 177 6.54 -2.98 4.14
N GLU A 178 6.83 -1.70 3.90
CA GLU A 178 5.94 -0.60 4.27
C GLU A 178 4.61 -0.68 3.50
N THR A 179 4.64 -0.94 2.20
CA THR A 179 3.42 -1.10 1.37
C THR A 179 2.58 -2.29 1.84
N TYR A 180 3.22 -3.43 2.11
CA TYR A 180 2.55 -4.61 2.68
C TYR A 180 1.88 -4.26 3.99
N PHE A 181 2.63 -3.71 4.94
CA PHE A 181 2.12 -3.36 6.27
C PHE A 181 0.89 -2.45 6.17
N LEU A 182 0.98 -1.39 5.39
CA LEU A 182 -0.14 -0.46 5.17
C LEU A 182 -1.34 -1.15 4.53
N SER A 183 -1.13 -2.01 3.53
CA SER A 183 -2.22 -2.72 2.86
C SER A 183 -3.01 -3.62 3.82
N GLN A 184 -2.33 -4.23 4.81
CA GLN A 184 -2.96 -5.07 5.82
C GLN A 184 -3.64 -4.22 6.92
N MET A 185 -2.95 -3.21 7.43
CA MET A 185 -3.41 -2.45 8.60
C MET A 185 -4.58 -1.51 8.32
N ARG A 186 -4.65 -0.89 7.15
CA ARG A 186 -5.70 0.07 6.80
C ARG A 186 -7.14 -0.47 6.83
N SER A 187 -7.31 -1.77 6.78
CA SER A 187 -8.62 -2.42 6.86
C SER A 187 -9.06 -2.69 8.29
N VAL A 188 -8.14 -2.63 9.26
CA VAL A 188 -8.40 -3.00 10.66
C VAL A 188 -8.24 -1.82 11.63
N ALA A 189 -7.46 -0.80 11.27
CA ALA A 189 -7.21 0.34 12.14
C ALA A 189 -6.89 1.63 11.35
N ASN A 190 -7.04 2.78 12.02
CA ASN A 190 -6.49 4.04 11.50
C ASN A 190 -4.97 4.00 11.55
N VAL A 191 -4.32 4.42 10.46
CA VAL A 191 -2.86 4.46 10.31
C VAL A 191 -2.43 5.88 10.04
N GLU A 192 -1.54 6.40 10.90
CA GLU A 192 -0.97 7.75 10.78
C GLU A 192 0.55 7.64 10.58
N PHE A 193 1.13 8.57 9.81
CA PHE A 193 2.57 8.63 9.60
C PHE A 193 3.24 9.52 10.64
N MET A 194 4.29 9.02 11.28
CA MET A 194 5.05 9.79 12.26
C MET A 194 6.34 10.35 11.66
N GLU A 195 6.80 11.51 12.17
CA GLU A 195 8.05 12.13 11.70
C GLU A 195 9.28 11.27 12.02
N ASN A 196 9.32 10.65 13.20
CA ASN A 196 10.47 9.89 13.70
C ASN A 196 10.26 8.38 13.68
N GLY A 197 9.06 7.94 13.40
CA GLY A 197 8.70 6.54 13.30
C GLY A 197 8.14 6.23 11.93
N ASP A 198 7.64 5.05 11.80
CA ASP A 198 7.04 4.66 10.55
C ASP A 198 5.52 4.86 10.62
N PHE A 199 4.83 4.23 11.58
CA PHE A 199 3.37 4.22 11.60
C PHE A 199 2.79 4.22 13.01
N LEU A 200 1.83 5.10 13.29
CA LEU A 200 1.00 5.06 14.50
C LEU A 200 -0.33 4.36 14.16
N ILE A 201 -0.64 3.30 14.88
CA ILE A 201 -1.82 2.48 14.65
C ILE A 201 -2.83 2.68 15.78
N GLY A 202 -4.05 3.09 15.39
CA GLY A 202 -5.16 3.29 16.32
C GLY A 202 -4.88 4.33 17.40
N GLY A 203 -3.97 5.26 17.16
CA GLY A 203 -3.56 6.27 18.14
C GLY A 203 -2.81 5.73 19.36
N LYS A 204 -2.39 4.45 19.35
CA LYS A 204 -1.83 3.77 20.53
C LYS A 204 -0.48 3.10 20.29
N TYR A 205 -0.30 2.43 19.16
CA TYR A 205 0.88 1.61 18.89
C TYR A 205 1.74 2.20 17.79
N ILE A 206 3.05 2.30 18.02
CA ILE A 206 4.01 2.74 17.01
C ILE A 206 4.72 1.51 16.45
N PHE A 207 4.71 1.40 15.13
CA PHE A 207 5.38 0.34 14.39
C PHE A 207 6.50 0.91 13.54
N ALA A 208 7.71 0.40 13.72
CA ALA A 208 8.82 0.55 12.80
C ALA A 208 8.81 -0.64 11.84
N VAL A 209 8.69 -0.37 10.53
CA VAL A 209 8.60 -1.40 9.50
C VAL A 209 9.85 -1.40 8.65
N GLY A 210 10.41 -2.58 8.36
CA GLY A 210 11.57 -2.77 7.48
C GLY A 210 12.83 -3.22 8.18
N ASP A 211 13.95 -2.51 8.02
CA ASP A 211 15.24 -2.90 8.55
C ASP A 211 15.29 -2.86 10.10
N PRO A 212 15.52 -3.99 10.78
CA PRO A 212 15.60 -4.06 12.23
C PRO A 212 16.65 -3.11 12.84
N LEU A 213 17.73 -2.85 12.13
CA LEU A 213 18.80 -1.97 12.59
C LEU A 213 18.38 -0.49 12.64
N ARG A 214 17.38 -0.10 11.87
CA ARG A 214 16.83 1.26 11.87
C ARG A 214 15.75 1.46 12.95
N GLY A 215 15.13 0.39 13.43
CA GLY A 215 13.96 0.46 14.32
C GLY A 215 14.30 0.87 15.74
N TYR A 216 15.35 0.29 16.33
CA TYR A 216 15.65 0.48 17.74
C TYR A 216 16.05 1.90 18.14
N ASP A 217 16.74 2.63 17.27
CA ASP A 217 17.13 4.02 17.56
C ASP A 217 15.95 5.00 17.47
N ARG A 218 14.91 4.67 16.71
CA ARG A 218 13.70 5.48 16.55
C ARG A 218 12.72 5.33 17.71
N LEU A 219 12.64 4.15 18.31
CA LEU A 219 11.74 3.85 19.43
C LEU A 219 12.12 4.56 20.74
N ARG A 220 13.30 5.19 20.83
CA ARG A 220 13.76 5.96 22.00
C ARG A 220 12.98 7.26 22.24
N PHE A 221 12.15 7.68 21.30
CA PHE A 221 11.40 8.96 21.34
C PHE A 221 9.89 8.77 21.40
N VAL A 222 9.39 7.63 21.87
CA VAL A 222 7.95 7.45 22.10
C VAL A 222 7.58 8.26 23.35
N PRO A 223 6.71 9.28 23.25
CA PRO A 223 6.19 9.94 24.45
C PRO A 223 5.34 8.95 25.25
N ASP A 224 5.47 9.00 26.57
CA ASP A 224 4.63 8.25 27.52
C ASP A 224 3.13 8.61 27.34
#